data_1fac25bc1f9dd379f66fadfa373bd979
#
_entry.id   1fac25bc1f9dd379f66fadfa373bd979
#
_cell.length_a   1.000
_cell.length_b   1.000
_cell.length_c   1.000
_cell.angle_alpha   90.00
_cell.angle_beta   90.00
_cell.angle_gamma   90.00
#
_symmetry.space_group_name_H-M   'P 1'
#
loop_
_entity.id
_entity.type
_entity.pdbx_description
1 polymer ?
#
loop_
_entity_poly.entity_id
_entity_poly.type
_entity_poly.pdbx_seq_one_letter_code
_entity_poly.pdbx_strand_id
1 'polypeptide(L)'
;MNTIEISVIVPIYRIEKYLPECIDSLLDQSFLNFELILVDDGSPDDCPKICDDYSKKDTRIKVIHKENGGLLSARKAGLKAAKGKYIAYVDGDDWVDKFYLDTMFKLAVANDSDLVVTGHFREFDGKIETIKPKMAGIYDENELKSSIIPNAIYNGDFCEHGMSTYVWNKLFKRELLNKILFDVPNEIVMGEDAAITYSYLAISKSLVISRIPLYYYRQRHDSIVKSIENPKTEYYRLGLLMNFLKQKLEHALDEHNLNKQIKYYLYSQILVRSGGLIVNPDGDISFNPFLRVKQNSKVVVYSSGSFGQHILSTNLKADFFQIVKWIDVDFHDLNIGGNSVEPISSISNNEFDYLIIATINPSTHASIKTELALMGIDENKIVKIDTNEEGITNLLSYLGFNEDFKYVETN
;
A
#
# COMPACT_ATOMS: atom_id res chain seq x y z
N MET A 1 -29.58 -25.42 7.99
CA MET A 1 -28.18 -25.03 8.30
C MET A 1 -28.12 -23.51 8.18
N ASN A 2 -27.70 -22.80 9.22
CA ASN A 2 -27.52 -21.34 9.09
C ASN A 2 -26.46 -21.08 8.03
N THR A 3 -26.77 -20.26 7.04
CA THR A 3 -25.81 -19.83 6.02
C THR A 3 -24.76 -18.94 6.70
N ILE A 4 -23.48 -19.21 6.45
CA ILE A 4 -22.38 -18.36 6.95
C ILE A 4 -22.45 -17.02 6.20
N GLU A 5 -22.43 -15.91 6.92
CA GLU A 5 -22.50 -14.58 6.34
C GLU A 5 -21.13 -14.05 5.92
N ILE A 6 -20.12 -14.22 6.78
CA ILE A 6 -18.76 -13.71 6.52
C ILE A 6 -17.74 -14.85 6.60
N SER A 7 -16.85 -14.94 5.61
CA SER A 7 -15.61 -15.71 5.77
C SER A 7 -14.47 -14.71 5.99
N VAL A 8 -13.79 -14.83 7.13
CA VAL A 8 -12.57 -14.10 7.42
C VAL A 8 -11.39 -14.93 6.97
N ILE A 9 -10.52 -14.41 6.10
CA ILE A 9 -9.36 -15.09 5.57
C ILE A 9 -8.10 -14.43 6.12
N VAL A 10 -7.26 -15.22 6.79
CA VAL A 10 -5.99 -14.78 7.36
C VAL A 10 -4.84 -15.48 6.65
N PRO A 11 -4.10 -14.81 5.77
CA PRO A 11 -2.85 -15.34 5.21
C PRO A 11 -1.74 -15.29 6.26
N ILE A 12 -0.95 -16.36 6.36
CA ILE A 12 0.02 -16.56 7.44
C ILE A 12 1.34 -17.01 6.86
N TYR A 13 2.43 -16.26 7.15
CA TYR A 13 3.80 -16.64 6.85
C TYR A 13 4.82 -15.92 7.75
N ARG A 14 5.55 -16.66 8.61
CA ARG A 14 6.60 -16.13 9.51
C ARG A 14 6.13 -15.02 10.44
N ILE A 15 5.03 -15.24 11.14
CA ILE A 15 4.42 -14.26 12.04
C ILE A 15 4.01 -14.86 13.40
N GLU A 16 4.67 -15.91 13.83
CA GLU A 16 4.35 -16.64 15.08
C GLU A 16 4.17 -15.74 16.30
N LYS A 17 4.94 -14.63 16.35
CA LYS A 17 4.90 -13.67 17.46
C LYS A 17 3.57 -12.89 17.52
N TYR A 18 2.93 -12.62 16.39
CA TYR A 18 1.78 -11.73 16.26
C TYR A 18 0.47 -12.51 16.07
N LEU A 19 0.56 -13.71 15.50
CA LEU A 19 -0.58 -14.53 15.09
C LEU A 19 -1.58 -14.81 16.23
N PRO A 20 -1.18 -15.08 17.49
CA PRO A 20 -2.14 -15.27 18.59
C PRO A 20 -3.03 -14.04 18.81
N GLU A 21 -2.49 -12.82 18.84
CA GLU A 21 -3.26 -11.58 19.02
C GLU A 21 -4.25 -11.36 17.88
N CYS A 22 -3.85 -11.63 16.64
CA CYS A 22 -4.74 -11.58 15.48
C CYS A 22 -5.93 -12.53 15.66
N ILE A 23 -5.67 -13.80 15.94
CA ILE A 23 -6.73 -14.82 16.09
C ILE A 23 -7.63 -14.48 17.28
N ASP A 24 -7.09 -14.09 18.42
CA ASP A 24 -7.86 -13.75 19.62
C ASP A 24 -8.81 -12.57 19.33
N SER A 25 -8.35 -11.53 18.62
CA SER A 25 -9.18 -10.38 18.22
C SER A 25 -10.36 -10.79 17.31
N LEU A 26 -10.15 -11.81 16.47
CA LEU A 26 -11.18 -12.35 15.59
C LEU A 26 -12.16 -13.28 16.35
N LEU A 27 -11.71 -13.99 17.36
CA LEU A 27 -12.57 -14.83 18.18
C LEU A 27 -13.45 -14.02 19.17
N ASP A 28 -12.99 -12.81 19.58
CA ASP A 28 -13.73 -11.86 20.43
C ASP A 28 -14.75 -10.99 19.66
N GLN A 29 -14.97 -11.22 18.37
CA GLN A 29 -15.93 -10.44 17.59
C GLN A 29 -17.35 -10.52 18.14
N SER A 30 -18.05 -9.38 18.20
CA SER A 30 -19.47 -9.30 18.59
C SER A 30 -20.40 -9.97 17.57
N PHE A 31 -19.99 -10.09 16.31
CA PHE A 31 -20.69 -10.80 15.25
C PHE A 31 -20.29 -12.27 15.25
N LEU A 32 -21.26 -13.20 15.38
CA LEU A 32 -20.99 -14.62 15.58
C LEU A 32 -21.15 -15.49 14.32
N ASN A 33 -21.87 -15.00 13.29
CA ASN A 33 -22.17 -15.79 12.10
C ASN A 33 -21.08 -15.68 11.05
N PHE A 34 -19.85 -16.11 11.40
CA PHE A 34 -18.70 -16.13 10.51
C PHE A 34 -17.90 -17.43 10.62
N GLU A 35 -17.08 -17.72 9.61
CA GLU A 35 -16.00 -18.70 9.67
C GLU A 35 -14.67 -17.98 9.59
N LEU A 36 -13.64 -18.53 10.22
CA LEU A 36 -12.27 -18.07 10.20
C LEU A 36 -11.39 -19.07 9.46
N ILE A 37 -10.78 -18.64 8.35
CA ILE A 37 -9.94 -19.47 7.50
C ILE A 37 -8.49 -19.02 7.67
N LEU A 38 -7.71 -19.78 8.42
CA LEU A 38 -6.29 -19.58 8.62
C LEU A 38 -5.55 -20.29 7.49
N VAL A 39 -4.81 -19.54 6.67
CA VAL A 39 -4.07 -20.09 5.53
C VAL A 39 -2.58 -19.96 5.81
N ASP A 40 -1.98 -21.03 6.31
CA ASP A 40 -0.55 -21.15 6.48
C ASP A 40 0.13 -21.42 5.13
N ASP A 41 0.88 -20.45 4.65
CA ASP A 41 1.59 -20.48 3.38
C ASP A 41 2.99 -21.10 3.50
N GLY A 42 3.07 -22.24 4.20
CA GLY A 42 4.31 -22.99 4.39
C GLY A 42 5.28 -22.28 5.34
N SER A 43 4.78 -21.77 6.46
CA SER A 43 5.60 -21.10 7.47
C SER A 43 6.62 -22.05 8.08
N PRO A 44 7.92 -21.65 8.19
CA PRO A 44 8.96 -22.46 8.80
C PRO A 44 9.08 -22.31 10.32
N ASP A 45 8.30 -21.40 10.93
CA ASP A 45 8.22 -21.10 12.35
C ASP A 45 7.06 -21.86 13.03
N ASP A 46 6.64 -21.47 14.23
CA ASP A 46 5.56 -22.14 14.99
C ASP A 46 4.14 -21.79 14.49
N CYS A 47 3.96 -21.00 13.43
CA CYS A 47 2.65 -20.64 12.86
C CYS A 47 1.75 -21.86 12.57
N PRO A 48 2.22 -22.96 11.93
CA PRO A 48 1.38 -24.13 11.66
C PRO A 48 0.79 -24.72 12.93
N LYS A 49 1.61 -24.90 13.96
CA LYS A 49 1.20 -25.43 15.27
C LYS A 49 0.19 -24.51 15.96
N ILE A 50 0.41 -23.19 15.91
CA ILE A 50 -0.52 -22.21 16.49
C ILE A 50 -1.88 -22.35 15.81
N CYS A 51 -1.95 -22.41 14.47
CA CYS A 51 -3.19 -22.59 13.73
C CYS A 51 -3.94 -23.86 14.16
N ASP A 52 -3.24 -24.99 14.25
CA ASP A 52 -3.82 -26.26 14.65
C ASP A 52 -4.35 -26.24 16.10
N ASP A 53 -3.62 -25.59 16.99
CA ASP A 53 -4.03 -25.51 18.41
C ASP A 53 -5.26 -24.61 18.61
N TYR A 54 -5.40 -23.52 17.80
CA TYR A 54 -6.61 -22.70 17.81
C TYR A 54 -7.82 -23.42 17.17
N SER A 55 -7.61 -24.17 16.09
CA SER A 55 -8.69 -24.91 15.43
C SER A 55 -9.34 -26.00 16.30
N LYS A 56 -8.58 -26.54 17.26
CA LYS A 56 -9.10 -27.49 18.26
C LYS A 56 -9.98 -26.81 19.31
N LYS A 57 -9.83 -25.49 19.52
CA LYS A 57 -10.54 -24.73 20.55
C LYS A 57 -11.84 -24.09 20.03
N ASP A 58 -11.92 -23.75 18.74
CA ASP A 58 -13.09 -23.09 18.16
C ASP A 58 -13.47 -23.71 16.81
N THR A 59 -14.71 -24.19 16.72
CA THR A 59 -15.23 -24.86 15.52
C THR A 59 -15.47 -23.96 14.32
N ARG A 60 -15.41 -22.65 14.50
CA ARG A 60 -15.48 -21.67 13.39
C ARG A 60 -14.18 -21.62 12.61
N ILE A 61 -13.07 -22.11 13.17
CA ILE A 61 -11.73 -22.07 12.56
C ILE A 61 -11.56 -23.26 11.60
N LYS A 62 -11.09 -22.92 10.40
CA LYS A 62 -10.61 -23.85 9.39
C LYS A 62 -9.17 -23.54 9.06
N VAL A 63 -8.29 -24.52 9.12
CA VAL A 63 -6.88 -24.37 8.77
C VAL A 63 -6.60 -24.96 7.38
N ILE A 64 -5.79 -24.26 6.63
CA ILE A 64 -5.25 -24.72 5.34
C ILE A 64 -3.74 -24.59 5.39
N HIS A 65 -3.02 -25.71 5.41
CA HIS A 65 -1.58 -25.74 5.20
C HIS A 65 -1.28 -25.95 3.72
N LYS A 66 -0.40 -25.15 3.14
CA LYS A 66 0.02 -25.27 1.75
C LYS A 66 1.52 -24.97 1.60
N GLU A 67 2.11 -25.40 0.50
CA GLU A 67 3.45 -24.95 0.12
C GLU A 67 3.48 -23.44 -0.11
N ASN A 68 4.59 -22.79 0.23
CA ASN A 68 4.73 -21.35 0.08
C ASN A 68 4.53 -20.94 -1.39
N GLY A 69 3.60 -20.04 -1.61
CA GLY A 69 3.26 -19.49 -2.92
C GLY A 69 3.03 -17.98 -2.88
N GLY A 70 3.30 -17.36 -1.74
CA GLY A 70 3.14 -15.92 -1.50
C GLY A 70 1.72 -15.49 -1.12
N LEU A 71 1.61 -14.25 -0.70
CA LEU A 71 0.40 -13.64 -0.12
C LEU A 71 -0.85 -13.81 -0.99
N LEU A 72 -0.74 -13.53 -2.29
CA LEU A 72 -1.85 -13.67 -3.23
C LEU A 72 -2.31 -15.14 -3.34
N SER A 73 -1.38 -16.09 -3.36
CA SER A 73 -1.67 -17.52 -3.39
C SER A 73 -2.42 -17.99 -2.13
N ALA A 74 -2.02 -17.48 -0.96
CA ALA A 74 -2.71 -17.74 0.29
C ALA A 74 -4.14 -17.16 0.29
N ARG A 75 -4.32 -15.90 -0.16
CA ARG A 75 -5.63 -15.28 -0.31
C ARG A 75 -6.55 -16.07 -1.25
N LYS A 76 -6.03 -16.54 -2.39
CA LYS A 76 -6.78 -17.42 -3.33
C LYS A 76 -7.19 -18.75 -2.69
N ALA A 77 -6.29 -19.38 -1.96
CA ALA A 77 -6.60 -20.63 -1.27
C ALA A 77 -7.71 -20.45 -0.23
N GLY A 78 -7.66 -19.36 0.55
CA GLY A 78 -8.70 -18.99 1.49
C GLY A 78 -10.05 -18.73 0.81
N LEU A 79 -10.07 -17.93 -0.27
CA LEU A 79 -11.30 -17.64 -1.03
C LEU A 79 -11.93 -18.91 -1.63
N LYS A 80 -11.12 -19.82 -2.13
CA LYS A 80 -11.59 -21.11 -2.67
C LYS A 80 -12.31 -21.95 -1.60
N ALA A 81 -11.90 -21.84 -0.35
CA ALA A 81 -12.47 -22.57 0.78
C ALA A 81 -13.66 -21.86 1.45
N ALA A 82 -13.84 -20.57 1.17
CA ALA A 82 -14.82 -19.70 1.81
C ALA A 82 -16.25 -20.04 1.41
N LYS A 83 -17.16 -19.98 2.41
CA LYS A 83 -18.60 -20.26 2.26
C LYS A 83 -19.47 -19.02 2.51
N GLY A 84 -18.93 -18.00 3.19
CA GLY A 84 -19.61 -16.76 3.53
C GLY A 84 -20.12 -16.00 2.30
N LYS A 85 -21.19 -15.25 2.46
CA LYS A 85 -21.70 -14.32 1.46
C LYS A 85 -20.70 -13.18 1.20
N TYR A 86 -20.01 -12.76 2.25
CA TYR A 86 -18.99 -11.72 2.22
C TYR A 86 -17.63 -12.27 2.62
N ILE A 87 -16.57 -11.60 2.16
CA ILE A 87 -15.18 -11.91 2.47
C ILE A 87 -14.54 -10.70 3.14
N ALA A 88 -13.89 -10.93 4.29
CA ALA A 88 -12.95 -10.01 4.93
C ALA A 88 -11.56 -10.63 4.92
N TYR A 89 -10.53 -9.83 4.62
CA TYR A 89 -9.14 -10.21 4.80
C TYR A 89 -8.60 -9.56 6.07
N VAL A 90 -7.80 -10.30 6.83
CA VAL A 90 -7.05 -9.76 7.96
C VAL A 90 -5.63 -10.29 7.86
N ASP A 91 -4.65 -9.41 7.81
CA ASP A 91 -3.25 -9.83 7.78
C ASP A 91 -2.85 -10.35 9.18
N GLY A 92 -2.14 -11.48 9.22
CA GLY A 92 -1.96 -12.24 10.46
C GLY A 92 -1.02 -11.59 11.50
N ASP A 93 -0.39 -10.46 11.16
CA ASP A 93 0.42 -9.63 12.07
C ASP A 93 -0.35 -8.41 12.62
N ASP A 94 -1.63 -8.25 12.21
CA ASP A 94 -2.53 -7.18 12.60
C ASP A 94 -3.61 -7.67 13.57
N TRP A 95 -4.48 -6.77 14.05
CA TRP A 95 -5.65 -7.13 14.86
C TRP A 95 -6.83 -6.20 14.56
N VAL A 96 -8.02 -6.55 15.04
CA VAL A 96 -9.26 -5.85 14.72
C VAL A 96 -10.04 -5.44 15.95
N ASP A 97 -10.81 -4.35 15.83
CA ASP A 97 -11.76 -3.94 16.86
C ASP A 97 -12.87 -4.98 17.05
N LYS A 98 -13.38 -5.12 18.26
CA LYS A 98 -14.47 -6.05 18.62
C LYS A 98 -15.71 -5.92 17.74
N PHE A 99 -15.98 -4.75 17.19
CA PHE A 99 -17.14 -4.47 16.34
C PHE A 99 -16.81 -4.46 14.83
N TYR A 100 -15.62 -4.90 14.44
CA TYR A 100 -15.17 -4.87 13.05
C TYR A 100 -16.14 -5.60 12.11
N LEU A 101 -16.43 -6.88 12.36
CA LEU A 101 -17.33 -7.66 11.51
C LEU A 101 -18.78 -7.17 11.59
N ASP A 102 -19.27 -6.86 12.78
CA ASP A 102 -20.66 -6.42 13.01
C ASP A 102 -20.95 -5.11 12.27
N THR A 103 -20.04 -4.12 12.38
CA THR A 103 -20.20 -2.83 11.74
C THR A 103 -20.16 -2.96 10.21
N MET A 104 -19.17 -3.68 9.66
CA MET A 104 -19.04 -3.86 8.21
C MET A 104 -20.23 -4.63 7.64
N PHE A 105 -20.72 -5.67 8.34
CA PHE A 105 -21.88 -6.43 7.92
C PHE A 105 -23.15 -5.59 7.91
N LYS A 106 -23.39 -4.80 8.98
CA LYS A 106 -24.56 -3.89 9.04
C LYS A 106 -24.55 -2.88 7.91
N LEU A 107 -23.39 -2.29 7.61
CA LEU A 107 -23.24 -1.36 6.48
C LEU A 107 -23.52 -2.05 5.14
N ALA A 108 -23.01 -3.28 4.94
CA ALA A 108 -23.21 -4.04 3.71
C ALA A 108 -24.69 -4.41 3.51
N VAL A 109 -25.37 -4.90 4.54
CA VAL A 109 -26.76 -5.36 4.43
C VAL A 109 -27.74 -4.19 4.33
N ALA A 110 -27.55 -3.13 5.12
CA ALA A 110 -28.43 -1.96 5.11
C ALA A 110 -28.47 -1.25 3.75
N ASN A 111 -27.41 -1.37 2.94
CA ASN A 111 -27.26 -0.68 1.66
C ASN A 111 -27.17 -1.65 0.47
N ASP A 112 -27.39 -2.93 0.66
CA ASP A 112 -27.12 -4.01 -0.34
C ASP A 112 -25.79 -3.78 -1.07
N SER A 113 -24.76 -3.48 -0.28
CA SER A 113 -23.49 -3.02 -0.83
C SER A 113 -22.63 -4.18 -1.35
N ASP A 114 -22.02 -3.97 -2.51
CA ASP A 114 -21.03 -4.89 -3.06
C ASP A 114 -19.68 -4.77 -2.35
N LEU A 115 -19.34 -3.55 -1.90
CA LEU A 115 -18.10 -3.23 -1.22
C LEU A 115 -18.35 -2.28 -0.04
N VAL A 116 -17.80 -2.61 1.13
CA VAL A 116 -17.72 -1.70 2.26
C VAL A 116 -16.25 -1.39 2.53
N VAL A 117 -15.92 -0.12 2.77
CA VAL A 117 -14.57 0.36 3.12
C VAL A 117 -14.65 1.10 4.45
N THR A 118 -13.70 0.84 5.35
CA THR A 118 -13.64 1.52 6.66
C THR A 118 -12.32 2.26 6.84
N GLY A 119 -12.28 3.16 7.86
CA GLY A 119 -11.02 3.69 8.37
C GLY A 119 -10.23 2.60 9.11
N HIS A 120 -9.02 2.97 9.53
CA HIS A 120 -8.16 2.09 10.30
C HIS A 120 -7.30 2.90 11.29
N PHE A 121 -6.70 2.18 12.21
CA PHE A 121 -5.64 2.68 13.07
C PHE A 121 -4.31 2.19 12.51
N ARG A 122 -3.29 3.06 12.55
CA ARG A 122 -1.90 2.69 12.32
C ARG A 122 -1.21 2.65 13.66
N GLU A 123 -0.61 1.51 14.00
CA GLU A 123 0.15 1.35 15.23
C GLU A 123 1.64 1.27 14.93
N PHE A 124 2.43 2.04 15.66
CA PHE A 124 3.88 2.02 15.60
C PHE A 124 4.46 2.28 16.99
N ASP A 125 5.20 1.31 17.52
CA ASP A 125 5.84 1.38 18.84
C ASP A 125 4.92 1.88 19.98
N GLY A 126 3.68 1.36 20.00
CA GLY A 126 2.67 1.70 21.00
C GLY A 126 1.92 3.01 20.75
N LYS A 127 2.29 3.77 19.72
CA LYS A 127 1.54 4.96 19.29
C LYS A 127 0.48 4.55 18.28
N ILE A 128 -0.74 5.07 18.44
CA ILE A 128 -1.87 4.78 17.55
C ILE A 128 -2.29 6.07 16.85
N GLU A 129 -2.22 6.05 15.52
CA GLU A 129 -2.73 7.11 14.65
C GLU A 129 -4.03 6.66 14.01
N THR A 130 -5.04 7.54 13.95
CA THR A 130 -6.31 7.25 13.28
C THR A 130 -6.27 7.71 11.82
N ILE A 131 -6.43 6.77 10.89
CA ILE A 131 -6.49 7.03 9.46
C ILE A 131 -7.93 6.89 8.98
N LYS A 132 -8.48 7.98 8.45
CA LYS A 132 -9.86 8.02 7.92
C LYS A 132 -9.85 8.19 6.41
N PRO A 133 -10.74 7.50 5.66
CA PRO A 133 -10.95 7.78 4.27
C PRO A 133 -11.30 9.26 4.05
N LYS A 134 -10.73 9.88 3.02
CA LYS A 134 -11.04 11.29 2.66
C LYS A 134 -12.49 11.46 2.27
N MET A 135 -13.02 10.51 1.50
CA MET A 135 -14.43 10.42 1.13
C MET A 135 -15.17 9.50 2.11
N ALA A 136 -16.44 9.80 2.37
CA ALA A 136 -17.34 8.91 3.09
C ALA A 136 -18.75 9.11 2.52
N GLY A 137 -19.48 8.02 2.39
CA GLY A 137 -20.83 8.05 1.79
C GLY A 137 -21.28 6.68 1.33
N ILE A 138 -22.47 6.67 0.72
CA ILE A 138 -23.06 5.54 0.03
C ILE A 138 -23.12 5.94 -1.44
N TYR A 139 -22.59 5.12 -2.32
CA TYR A 139 -22.45 5.40 -3.74
C TYR A 139 -23.13 4.32 -4.56
N ASP A 140 -23.99 4.71 -5.48
CA ASP A 140 -24.62 3.82 -6.45
C ASP A 140 -23.73 3.60 -7.70
N GLU A 141 -24.24 2.81 -8.66
CA GLU A 141 -23.50 2.48 -9.90
C GLU A 141 -23.16 3.72 -10.73
N ASN A 142 -24.04 4.73 -10.77
CA ASN A 142 -23.82 5.95 -11.52
C ASN A 142 -22.74 6.81 -10.88
N GLU A 143 -22.78 6.96 -9.56
CA GLU A 143 -21.79 7.70 -8.78
C GLU A 143 -20.43 7.00 -8.81
N LEU A 144 -20.39 5.65 -8.79
CA LEU A 144 -19.16 4.89 -8.98
C LEU A 144 -18.52 5.21 -10.32
N LYS A 145 -19.28 5.16 -11.41
CA LYS A 145 -18.77 5.41 -12.77
C LYS A 145 -18.38 6.86 -13.02
N SER A 146 -19.14 7.81 -12.47
CA SER A 146 -18.91 9.24 -12.75
C SER A 146 -17.90 9.91 -11.83
N SER A 147 -17.71 9.42 -10.61
CA SER A 147 -16.96 10.14 -9.58
C SER A 147 -15.87 9.30 -8.90
N ILE A 148 -16.15 8.04 -8.58
CA ILE A 148 -15.22 7.23 -7.78
C ILE A 148 -14.16 6.58 -8.66
N ILE A 149 -14.56 5.77 -9.66
CA ILE A 149 -13.64 5.01 -10.51
C ILE A 149 -12.68 5.94 -11.28
N PRO A 150 -13.15 7.08 -11.86
CA PRO A 150 -12.26 8.01 -12.57
C PRO A 150 -11.16 8.64 -11.74
N ASN A 151 -11.25 8.57 -10.42
CA ASN A 151 -10.29 9.14 -9.48
C ASN A 151 -9.70 8.11 -8.51
N ALA A 152 -10.02 6.82 -8.66
CA ALA A 152 -9.70 5.81 -7.66
C ALA A 152 -8.20 5.56 -7.49
N ILE A 153 -7.45 5.49 -8.59
CA ILE A 153 -6.01 5.21 -8.60
C ILE A 153 -5.21 6.50 -8.44
N TYR A 154 -5.61 7.55 -9.16
CA TYR A 154 -4.99 8.87 -9.15
C TYR A 154 -6.08 9.92 -9.11
N ASN A 155 -6.09 10.75 -8.07
CA ASN A 155 -7.15 11.75 -7.84
C ASN A 155 -6.78 13.19 -8.27
N GLY A 156 -5.66 13.34 -8.97
CA GLY A 156 -5.14 14.63 -9.41
C GLY A 156 -3.89 15.09 -8.67
N ASP A 157 -3.61 14.54 -7.50
CA ASP A 157 -2.41 14.82 -6.72
C ASP A 157 -1.46 13.61 -6.75
N PHE A 158 -0.16 13.88 -6.87
CA PHE A 158 0.86 12.83 -6.96
C PHE A 158 0.86 11.95 -5.70
N CYS A 159 0.85 10.63 -5.91
CA CYS A 159 0.76 9.59 -4.87
C CYS A 159 -0.50 9.64 -4.00
N GLU A 160 -1.50 10.42 -4.34
CA GLU A 160 -2.79 10.36 -3.71
C GLU A 160 -3.74 9.44 -4.47
N HIS A 161 -4.13 8.36 -3.79
CA HIS A 161 -5.19 7.48 -4.27
C HIS A 161 -6.54 7.99 -3.78
N GLY A 162 -7.52 8.05 -4.66
CA GLY A 162 -8.90 8.36 -4.26
C GLY A 162 -9.52 7.22 -3.44
N MET A 163 -9.08 5.98 -3.72
CA MET A 163 -9.43 4.78 -2.96
C MET A 163 -8.16 4.09 -2.45
N SER A 164 -8.09 3.79 -1.15
CA SER A 164 -6.97 3.01 -0.61
C SER A 164 -6.92 1.62 -1.23
N THR A 165 -5.72 1.13 -1.51
CA THR A 165 -5.52 -0.19 -2.11
C THR A 165 -5.77 -1.34 -1.13
N TYR A 166 -5.55 -1.13 0.16
CA TYR A 166 -5.61 -2.17 1.19
C TYR A 166 -6.86 -3.04 1.07
N VAL A 167 -6.71 -4.36 1.08
CA VAL A 167 -7.85 -5.30 1.08
C VAL A 167 -8.40 -5.56 2.48
N TRP A 168 -7.58 -5.38 3.52
CA TRP A 168 -7.93 -5.71 4.90
C TRP A 168 -8.90 -4.70 5.57
N ASN A 169 -9.06 -3.49 5.05
CA ASN A 169 -10.09 -2.54 5.54
C ASN A 169 -11.39 -2.62 4.74
N LYS A 170 -11.62 -3.73 4.06
CA LYS A 170 -12.75 -3.91 3.14
C LYS A 170 -13.55 -5.17 3.43
N LEU A 171 -14.86 -5.10 3.16
CA LEU A 171 -15.75 -6.25 3.10
C LEU A 171 -16.26 -6.41 1.67
N PHE A 172 -15.93 -7.52 1.05
CA PHE A 172 -16.22 -7.83 -0.34
C PHE A 172 -17.38 -8.81 -0.46
N LYS A 173 -18.30 -8.58 -1.38
CA LYS A 173 -19.29 -9.60 -1.76
C LYS A 173 -18.58 -10.74 -2.51
N ARG A 174 -18.61 -11.96 -1.95
CA ARG A 174 -17.81 -13.10 -2.43
C ARG A 174 -18.01 -13.43 -3.91
N GLU A 175 -19.26 -13.33 -4.39
CA GLU A 175 -19.58 -13.61 -5.79
C GLU A 175 -18.78 -12.74 -6.78
N LEU A 176 -18.64 -11.45 -6.48
CA LEU A 176 -17.87 -10.53 -7.34
C LEU A 176 -16.35 -10.76 -7.16
N LEU A 177 -15.90 -11.01 -5.93
CA LEU A 177 -14.49 -11.27 -5.66
C LEU A 177 -13.98 -12.52 -6.40
N ASN A 178 -14.81 -13.55 -6.52
CA ASN A 178 -14.50 -14.75 -7.30
C ASN A 178 -14.24 -14.45 -8.79
N LYS A 179 -14.86 -13.41 -9.36
CA LYS A 179 -14.65 -13.03 -10.77
C LYS A 179 -13.33 -12.32 -11.01
N ILE A 180 -12.68 -11.83 -9.94
CA ILE A 180 -11.47 -11.00 -10.05
C ILE A 180 -10.25 -11.71 -9.50
N LEU A 181 -10.31 -12.25 -8.27
CA LEU A 181 -9.13 -12.69 -7.55
C LEU A 181 -8.34 -13.78 -8.27
N PHE A 182 -9.04 -14.73 -8.91
CA PHE A 182 -8.37 -15.84 -9.59
C PHE A 182 -7.68 -15.44 -10.89
N ASP A 183 -8.08 -14.31 -11.48
CA ASP A 183 -7.45 -13.75 -12.69
C ASP A 183 -6.16 -12.98 -12.39
N VAL A 184 -5.96 -12.50 -11.13
CA VAL A 184 -4.75 -11.76 -10.77
C VAL A 184 -3.53 -12.67 -10.92
N PRO A 185 -2.50 -12.31 -11.72
CA PRO A 185 -1.28 -13.10 -11.86
C PRO A 185 -0.55 -13.26 -10.53
N ASN A 186 -0.08 -14.46 -10.21
CA ASN A 186 0.66 -14.73 -8.96
C ASN A 186 2.02 -14.03 -8.92
N GLU A 187 2.56 -13.66 -10.07
CA GLU A 187 3.81 -12.92 -10.24
C GLU A 187 3.70 -11.46 -9.76
N ILE A 188 2.48 -10.94 -9.61
CA ILE A 188 2.24 -9.62 -8.99
C ILE A 188 2.40 -9.77 -7.47
N VAL A 189 3.63 -9.64 -7.00
CA VAL A 189 3.99 -9.74 -5.57
C VAL A 189 3.76 -8.43 -4.83
N MET A 190 3.84 -7.30 -5.57
CA MET A 190 3.59 -5.95 -5.05
C MET A 190 2.51 -5.27 -5.88
N GLY A 191 1.55 -4.68 -5.17
CA GLY A 191 0.38 -4.07 -5.78
C GLY A 191 -0.74 -5.07 -6.08
N GLU A 192 -0.68 -6.29 -5.54
CA GLU A 192 -1.76 -7.27 -5.60
C GLU A 192 -3.04 -6.72 -4.96
N ASP A 193 -2.92 -5.95 -3.89
CA ASP A 193 -4.02 -5.23 -3.26
C ASP A 193 -4.68 -4.23 -4.23
N ALA A 194 -3.88 -3.50 -5.00
CA ALA A 194 -4.38 -2.60 -6.04
C ALA A 194 -5.05 -3.37 -7.17
N ALA A 195 -4.44 -4.47 -7.62
CA ALA A 195 -5.02 -5.35 -8.63
C ALA A 195 -6.40 -5.86 -8.21
N ILE A 196 -6.55 -6.28 -6.96
CA ILE A 196 -7.82 -6.74 -6.40
C ILE A 196 -8.80 -5.57 -6.27
N THR A 197 -8.42 -4.52 -5.55
CA THR A 197 -9.32 -3.42 -5.16
C THR A 197 -9.88 -2.69 -6.37
N TYR A 198 -9.02 -2.26 -7.31
CA TYR A 198 -9.47 -1.45 -8.45
C TYR A 198 -10.24 -2.27 -9.48
N SER A 199 -9.85 -3.53 -9.72
CA SER A 199 -10.60 -4.42 -10.60
C SER A 199 -11.96 -4.79 -10.01
N TYR A 200 -12.04 -4.97 -8.69
CA TYR A 200 -13.29 -5.22 -8.00
C TYR A 200 -14.22 -3.99 -8.07
N LEU A 201 -13.67 -2.80 -7.86
CA LEU A 201 -14.41 -1.55 -7.93
C LEU A 201 -15.02 -1.34 -9.33
N ALA A 202 -14.29 -1.69 -10.40
CA ALA A 202 -14.77 -1.55 -11.78
C ALA A 202 -16.01 -2.37 -12.12
N ILE A 203 -16.26 -3.47 -11.39
CA ILE A 203 -17.44 -4.33 -11.60
C ILE A 203 -18.52 -4.16 -10.51
N SER A 204 -18.24 -3.34 -9.49
CA SER A 204 -19.17 -3.08 -8.39
C SER A 204 -20.29 -2.15 -8.82
N LYS A 205 -21.48 -2.34 -8.24
CA LYS A 205 -22.65 -1.49 -8.45
C LYS A 205 -23.01 -0.62 -7.25
N SER A 206 -22.42 -0.93 -6.10
CA SER A 206 -22.68 -0.21 -4.86
C SER A 206 -21.47 -0.23 -3.95
N LEU A 207 -21.20 0.90 -3.28
CA LEU A 207 -20.06 1.10 -2.39
C LEU A 207 -20.50 1.90 -1.16
N VAL A 208 -20.06 1.45 0.00
CA VAL A 208 -20.16 2.24 1.24
C VAL A 208 -18.76 2.55 1.75
N ILE A 209 -18.46 3.81 1.99
CA ILE A 209 -17.23 4.27 2.63
C ILE A 209 -17.57 4.88 3.99
N SER A 210 -17.06 4.27 5.06
CA SER A 210 -17.22 4.71 6.44
C SER A 210 -15.92 5.24 7.00
N ARG A 211 -16.00 6.33 7.79
CA ARG A 211 -14.84 6.88 8.52
C ARG A 211 -14.56 6.19 9.85
N ILE A 212 -15.33 5.17 10.22
CA ILE A 212 -15.14 4.44 11.48
C ILE A 212 -13.86 3.60 11.37
N PRO A 213 -12.84 3.82 12.21
CA PRO A 213 -11.65 2.99 12.22
C PRO A 213 -11.94 1.71 12.99
N LEU A 214 -11.66 0.55 12.39
CA LEU A 214 -12.00 -0.76 12.95
C LEU A 214 -10.85 -1.78 12.86
N TYR A 215 -9.80 -1.47 12.15
CA TYR A 215 -8.66 -2.32 11.86
C TYR A 215 -7.40 -1.68 12.41
N TYR A 216 -6.55 -2.44 13.09
CA TYR A 216 -5.26 -1.99 13.62
C TYR A 216 -4.13 -2.53 12.76
N TYR A 217 -3.57 -1.67 11.94
CA TYR A 217 -2.44 -1.96 11.06
C TYR A 217 -1.12 -1.74 11.80
N ARG A 218 -0.39 -2.83 12.07
CA ARG A 218 0.90 -2.81 12.74
C ARG A 218 2.02 -2.43 11.81
N GLN A 219 2.76 -1.38 12.15
CA GLN A 219 3.98 -1.01 11.43
C GLN A 219 5.18 -1.76 12.03
N ARG A 220 5.82 -2.59 11.24
CA ARG A 220 7.01 -3.36 11.68
C ARG A 220 8.29 -2.84 11.03
N HIS A 221 9.41 -2.94 11.75
CA HIS A 221 10.73 -2.58 11.21
C HIS A 221 11.21 -3.56 10.11
N ASP A 222 10.74 -4.81 10.14
CA ASP A 222 11.11 -5.90 9.23
C ASP A 222 10.09 -6.16 8.11
N SER A 223 9.22 -5.21 7.80
CA SER A 223 8.18 -5.34 6.77
C SER A 223 8.79 -5.64 5.38
N ILE A 224 8.11 -6.53 4.62
CA ILE A 224 8.48 -7.00 3.28
C ILE A 224 8.65 -5.86 2.25
N VAL A 225 8.01 -4.71 2.48
CA VAL A 225 8.05 -3.55 1.57
C VAL A 225 9.47 -2.97 1.38
N LYS A 226 10.45 -3.37 2.21
CA LYS A 226 11.77 -2.72 2.31
C LYS A 226 12.88 -3.33 1.45
N SER A 227 12.66 -4.44 0.72
CA SER A 227 13.71 -5.11 -0.07
C SER A 227 13.43 -5.08 -1.57
N ILE A 228 14.28 -4.39 -2.35
CA ILE A 228 14.34 -4.53 -3.81
C ILE A 228 15.52 -5.44 -4.13
N GLU A 229 15.24 -6.66 -4.58
CA GLU A 229 16.29 -7.64 -4.90
C GLU A 229 16.90 -7.39 -6.28
N ASN A 230 16.07 -7.13 -7.29
CA ASN A 230 16.50 -6.88 -8.68
C ASN A 230 15.55 -5.87 -9.36
N PRO A 231 16.03 -4.69 -9.78
CA PRO A 231 15.22 -3.67 -10.43
C PRO A 231 14.50 -4.17 -11.71
N LYS A 232 15.14 -4.97 -12.55
CA LYS A 232 14.53 -5.51 -13.78
C LYS A 232 13.33 -6.42 -13.47
N THR A 233 13.47 -7.30 -12.48
CA THR A 233 12.37 -8.17 -12.02
C THR A 233 11.21 -7.34 -11.50
N GLU A 234 11.53 -6.26 -10.79
CA GLU A 234 10.52 -5.35 -10.25
C GLU A 234 9.78 -4.60 -11.36
N TYR A 235 10.48 -4.05 -12.35
CA TYR A 235 9.86 -3.37 -13.49
C TYR A 235 8.99 -4.32 -14.31
N TYR A 236 9.43 -5.57 -14.48
CA TYR A 236 8.60 -6.61 -15.12
C TYR A 236 7.29 -6.84 -14.35
N ARG A 237 7.36 -6.99 -13.03
CA ARG A 237 6.17 -7.18 -12.16
C ARG A 237 5.24 -5.96 -12.20
N LEU A 238 5.79 -4.75 -12.17
CA LEU A 238 5.02 -3.52 -12.35
C LEU A 238 4.35 -3.47 -13.72
N GLY A 239 5.04 -3.84 -14.78
CA GLY A 239 4.46 -3.96 -16.12
C GLY A 239 3.29 -4.95 -16.18
N LEU A 240 3.40 -6.11 -15.52
CA LEU A 240 2.28 -7.07 -15.40
C LEU A 240 1.09 -6.45 -14.65
N LEU A 241 1.34 -5.76 -13.54
CA LEU A 241 0.30 -5.08 -12.77
C LEU A 241 -0.42 -4.01 -13.62
N MET A 242 0.35 -3.15 -14.32
CA MET A 242 -0.24 -2.09 -15.15
C MET A 242 -1.07 -2.66 -16.30
N ASN A 243 -0.56 -3.71 -16.97
CA ASN A 243 -1.30 -4.38 -18.04
C ASN A 243 -2.58 -5.04 -17.51
N PHE A 244 -2.52 -5.68 -16.36
CA PHE A 244 -3.69 -6.28 -15.71
C PHE A 244 -4.74 -5.20 -15.35
N LEU A 245 -4.33 -4.11 -14.71
CA LEU A 245 -5.23 -3.00 -14.37
C LEU A 245 -5.83 -2.37 -15.62
N LYS A 246 -5.04 -2.14 -16.68
CA LYS A 246 -5.52 -1.58 -17.94
C LYS A 246 -6.64 -2.45 -18.53
N GLN A 247 -6.44 -3.76 -18.62
CA GLN A 247 -7.46 -4.71 -19.12
C GLN A 247 -8.73 -4.75 -18.27
N LYS A 248 -8.60 -4.66 -16.94
CA LYS A 248 -9.76 -4.73 -16.05
C LYS A 248 -10.56 -3.43 -15.99
N LEU A 249 -9.93 -2.28 -16.28
CA LEU A 249 -10.53 -0.96 -16.16
C LEU A 249 -10.98 -0.35 -17.49
N GLU A 250 -10.59 -0.92 -18.65
CA GLU A 250 -10.89 -0.39 -19.98
C GLU A 250 -12.40 -0.23 -20.28
N HIS A 251 -13.26 -1.01 -19.60
CA HIS A 251 -14.71 -0.92 -19.74
C HIS A 251 -15.35 0.10 -18.78
N ALA A 252 -14.59 0.57 -17.80
CA ALA A 252 -15.06 1.47 -16.76
C ALA A 252 -14.54 2.91 -16.89
N LEU A 253 -13.50 3.13 -17.71
CA LEU A 253 -12.85 4.41 -17.95
C LEU A 253 -12.68 4.65 -19.44
N ASP A 254 -12.76 5.92 -19.88
CA ASP A 254 -12.27 6.30 -21.19
C ASP A 254 -10.74 6.14 -21.28
N GLU A 255 -10.23 5.98 -22.49
CA GLU A 255 -8.82 5.67 -22.74
C GLU A 255 -7.86 6.75 -22.18
N HIS A 256 -8.22 8.03 -22.30
CA HIS A 256 -7.40 9.13 -21.83
C HIS A 256 -7.25 9.10 -20.30
N ASN A 257 -8.36 8.96 -19.57
CA ASN A 257 -8.35 8.87 -18.12
C ASN A 257 -7.64 7.60 -17.63
N LEU A 258 -7.92 6.46 -18.26
CA LEU A 258 -7.26 5.19 -17.96
C LEU A 258 -5.74 5.29 -18.08
N ASN A 259 -5.25 5.78 -19.22
CA ASN A 259 -3.81 5.95 -19.44
C ASN A 259 -3.18 6.93 -18.44
N LYS A 260 -3.88 8.01 -18.10
CA LYS A 260 -3.43 8.95 -17.07
C LYS A 260 -3.31 8.27 -15.71
N GLN A 261 -4.34 7.55 -15.27
CA GLN A 261 -4.32 6.86 -13.97
C GLN A 261 -3.20 5.83 -13.88
N ILE A 262 -3.06 4.99 -14.90
CA ILE A 262 -1.99 3.98 -14.97
C ILE A 262 -0.61 4.62 -14.98
N LYS A 263 -0.38 5.68 -15.79
CA LYS A 263 0.89 6.40 -15.88
C LYS A 263 1.35 6.94 -14.52
N TYR A 264 0.48 7.68 -13.84
CA TYR A 264 0.84 8.28 -12.56
C TYR A 264 0.99 7.26 -11.44
N TYR A 265 0.21 6.17 -11.48
CA TYR A 265 0.37 5.07 -10.54
C TYR A 265 1.72 4.35 -10.72
N LEU A 266 2.06 3.99 -11.96
CA LEU A 266 3.35 3.37 -12.28
C LEU A 266 4.52 4.26 -11.83
N TYR A 267 4.45 5.54 -12.15
CA TYR A 267 5.46 6.51 -11.75
C TYR A 267 5.61 6.57 -10.22
N SER A 268 4.49 6.62 -9.49
CA SER A 268 4.53 6.62 -8.03
C SER A 268 5.16 5.36 -7.45
N GLN A 269 4.83 4.19 -8.00
CA GLN A 269 5.41 2.92 -7.55
C GLN A 269 6.93 2.88 -7.79
N ILE A 270 7.39 3.33 -8.96
CA ILE A 270 8.82 3.42 -9.28
C ILE A 270 9.53 4.34 -8.30
N LEU A 271 9.03 5.55 -8.09
CA LEU A 271 9.68 6.53 -7.22
C LEU A 271 9.75 6.08 -5.76
N VAL A 272 8.65 5.57 -5.22
CA VAL A 272 8.63 5.09 -3.83
C VAL A 272 9.67 3.99 -3.61
N ARG A 273 9.86 3.12 -4.59
CA ARG A 273 10.76 1.96 -4.48
C ARG A 273 12.21 2.26 -4.83
N SER A 274 12.46 3.17 -5.76
CA SER A 274 13.84 3.55 -6.15
C SER A 274 14.43 4.67 -5.28
N GLY A 275 13.67 5.25 -4.36
CA GLY A 275 14.08 6.45 -3.64
C GLY A 275 14.17 7.68 -4.55
N GLY A 276 13.52 7.62 -5.70
CA GLY A 276 13.44 8.71 -6.67
C GLY A 276 14.66 8.84 -7.60
N LEU A 277 15.85 8.44 -7.18
CA LEU A 277 17.06 8.47 -8.03
C LEU A 277 17.15 7.18 -8.83
N ILE A 278 17.23 7.27 -10.15
CA ILE A 278 17.48 6.12 -11.03
C ILE A 278 18.95 6.15 -11.46
N VAL A 279 19.65 5.08 -11.09
CA VAL A 279 21.08 4.90 -11.35
C VAL A 279 21.24 3.85 -12.44
N ASN A 280 22.04 4.16 -13.46
CA ASN A 280 22.38 3.18 -14.49
C ASN A 280 23.42 2.17 -14.00
N PRO A 281 23.70 1.07 -14.75
CA PRO A 281 24.69 0.08 -14.34
C PRO A 281 26.11 0.64 -14.15
N ASP A 282 26.46 1.75 -14.81
CA ASP A 282 27.78 2.40 -14.72
C ASP A 282 27.89 3.33 -13.49
N GLY A 283 26.79 3.50 -12.74
CA GLY A 283 26.72 4.33 -11.51
C GLY A 283 26.27 5.77 -11.73
N ASP A 284 26.04 6.20 -12.98
CA ASP A 284 25.55 7.53 -13.27
C ASP A 284 24.06 7.68 -13.00
N ILE A 285 23.63 8.87 -12.61
CA ILE A 285 22.22 9.18 -12.43
C ILE A 285 21.56 9.38 -13.79
N SER A 286 20.66 8.49 -14.13
CA SER A 286 19.86 8.56 -15.37
C SER A 286 18.61 9.41 -15.19
N PHE A 287 18.10 9.51 -13.96
CA PHE A 287 16.94 10.31 -13.65
C PHE A 287 17.01 10.84 -12.22
N ASN A 288 16.71 12.14 -12.06
CA ASN A 288 16.62 12.83 -10.80
C ASN A 288 15.26 13.55 -10.71
N PRO A 289 14.31 13.09 -9.87
CA PRO A 289 13.01 13.74 -9.74
C PRO A 289 13.07 15.06 -8.95
N PHE A 290 14.22 15.38 -8.37
CA PHE A 290 14.46 16.61 -7.63
C PHE A 290 15.21 17.62 -8.53
N LEU A 291 14.59 18.07 -9.62
CA LEU A 291 15.20 18.81 -10.74
C LEU A 291 16.12 19.97 -10.35
N ARG A 292 15.87 20.61 -9.20
CA ARG A 292 16.68 21.73 -8.71
C ARG A 292 17.95 21.29 -7.98
N VAL A 293 17.99 20.04 -7.49
CA VAL A 293 19.15 19.53 -6.74
C VAL A 293 20.22 19.08 -7.70
N LYS A 294 21.37 19.75 -7.62
CA LYS A 294 22.54 19.44 -8.45
C LYS A 294 23.43 18.41 -7.75
N GLN A 295 24.29 17.77 -8.54
CA GLN A 295 25.34 16.91 -7.99
C GLN A 295 26.20 17.67 -6.99
N ASN A 296 26.62 17.00 -5.92
CA ASN A 296 27.41 17.56 -4.81
C ASN A 296 26.70 18.63 -3.96
N SER A 297 25.40 18.90 -4.17
CA SER A 297 24.66 19.78 -3.28
C SER A 297 24.58 19.19 -1.88
N LYS A 298 24.59 20.06 -0.86
CA LYS A 298 24.32 19.68 0.53
C LYS A 298 22.84 19.58 0.76
N VAL A 299 22.36 18.37 1.11
CA VAL A 299 20.94 18.06 1.20
C VAL A 299 20.55 17.62 2.61
N VAL A 300 19.46 18.18 3.11
CA VAL A 300 18.71 17.64 4.26
C VAL A 300 17.57 16.79 3.70
N VAL A 301 17.41 15.56 4.22
CA VAL A 301 16.27 14.70 3.91
C VAL A 301 15.31 14.73 5.08
N TYR A 302 14.08 15.15 4.84
CA TYR A 302 13.00 15.15 5.84
C TYR A 302 12.08 13.94 5.61
N SER A 303 11.89 13.15 6.59
CA SER A 303 11.10 11.93 6.76
C SER A 303 11.95 10.67 6.87
N SER A 304 11.72 9.92 7.94
CA SER A 304 12.31 8.61 8.22
C SER A 304 11.48 7.44 7.67
N GLY A 305 10.38 7.73 6.97
CA GLY A 305 9.54 6.75 6.28
C GLY A 305 10.27 6.03 5.14
N SER A 306 9.62 5.03 4.54
CA SER A 306 10.22 4.16 3.50
C SER A 306 10.84 4.95 2.34
N PHE A 307 10.20 6.03 1.90
CA PHE A 307 10.73 6.84 0.80
C PHE A 307 12.03 7.56 1.19
N GLY A 308 12.10 8.16 2.39
CA GLY A 308 13.34 8.76 2.91
C GLY A 308 14.47 7.73 3.04
N GLN A 309 14.17 6.55 3.60
CA GLN A 309 15.14 5.44 3.69
C GLN A 309 15.66 5.01 2.32
N HIS A 310 14.78 4.94 1.30
CA HIS A 310 15.18 4.62 -0.07
C HIS A 310 16.06 5.70 -0.69
N ILE A 311 15.75 7.00 -0.47
CA ILE A 311 16.60 8.11 -0.94
C ILE A 311 18.02 7.96 -0.37
N LEU A 312 18.15 7.73 0.94
CA LEU A 312 19.47 7.56 1.56
C LEU A 312 20.20 6.34 0.97
N SER A 313 19.53 5.19 0.92
CA SER A 313 20.12 3.94 0.43
C SER A 313 20.57 4.03 -1.03
N THR A 314 19.78 4.71 -1.88
CA THR A 314 20.11 4.91 -3.29
C THR A 314 21.26 5.91 -3.44
N ASN A 315 21.23 7.02 -2.68
CA ASN A 315 22.30 8.00 -2.73
C ASN A 315 23.65 7.46 -2.23
N LEU A 316 23.65 6.53 -1.26
CA LEU A 316 24.90 5.84 -0.85
C LEU A 316 25.57 5.08 -2.00
N LYS A 317 24.81 4.61 -2.97
CA LYS A 317 25.33 3.92 -4.16
C LYS A 317 25.72 4.89 -5.27
N ALA A 318 24.94 5.96 -5.43
CA ALA A 318 25.06 6.93 -6.51
C ALA A 318 26.04 8.06 -6.20
N ASP A 319 26.28 8.37 -4.93
CA ASP A 319 27.08 9.50 -4.44
C ASP A 319 26.75 10.82 -5.14
N PHE A 320 25.44 11.07 -5.31
CA PHE A 320 24.98 12.19 -6.12
C PHE A 320 24.95 13.50 -5.34
N PHE A 321 24.45 13.49 -4.11
CA PHE A 321 24.45 14.66 -3.24
C PHE A 321 24.97 14.32 -1.84
N GLN A 322 25.46 15.35 -1.13
CA GLN A 322 25.94 15.21 0.23
C GLN A 322 24.76 15.30 1.23
N ILE A 323 24.36 14.16 1.81
CA ILE A 323 23.37 14.18 2.87
C ILE A 323 24.04 14.73 4.13
N VAL A 324 23.65 15.96 4.52
CA VAL A 324 24.21 16.61 5.72
C VAL A 324 23.41 16.31 6.97
N LYS A 325 22.10 16.07 6.83
CA LYS A 325 21.21 15.62 7.92
C LYS A 325 20.03 14.83 7.38
N TRP A 326 19.57 13.88 8.19
CA TRP A 326 18.32 13.16 8.03
C TRP A 326 17.43 13.46 9.21
N ILE A 327 16.25 14.05 9.02
CA ILE A 327 15.41 14.57 10.08
C ILE A 327 13.98 14.04 10.01
N ASP A 328 13.34 13.91 11.18
CA ASP A 328 11.92 13.61 11.31
C ASP A 328 11.37 14.22 12.61
N VAL A 329 10.05 14.44 12.69
CA VAL A 329 9.35 14.79 13.95
C VAL A 329 9.28 13.60 14.90
N ASP A 330 9.07 12.41 14.35
CA ASP A 330 9.09 11.13 15.05
C ASP A 330 10.42 10.42 14.76
N PHE A 331 11.51 10.93 15.31
CA PHE A 331 12.82 10.32 15.12
C PHE A 331 12.93 9.03 15.94
N HIS A 332 13.39 7.97 15.28
CA HIS A 332 13.66 6.66 15.85
C HIS A 332 15.14 6.33 15.68
N ASP A 333 15.63 5.34 16.40
CA ASP A 333 17.02 4.83 16.29
C ASP A 333 17.27 4.12 14.92
N LEU A 334 17.08 4.87 13.83
CA LEU A 334 17.39 4.43 12.48
C LEU A 334 18.74 5.01 12.05
N ASN A 335 19.56 4.15 11.44
CA ASN A 335 20.83 4.55 10.84
C ASN A 335 20.99 3.90 9.47
N ILE A 336 21.26 4.71 8.44
CA ILE A 336 21.53 4.23 7.08
C ILE A 336 22.83 4.87 6.60
N GLY A 337 23.87 4.04 6.42
CA GLY A 337 25.15 4.51 5.91
C GLY A 337 25.84 5.57 6.77
N GLY A 338 25.66 5.51 8.09
CA GLY A 338 26.21 6.51 9.02
C GLY A 338 25.30 7.71 9.28
N ASN A 339 24.20 7.85 8.55
CA ASN A 339 23.21 8.91 8.79
C ASN A 339 22.15 8.40 9.78
N SER A 340 22.09 9.00 10.96
CA SER A 340 21.05 8.78 11.96
C SER A 340 19.94 9.81 11.81
N VAL A 341 18.71 9.45 12.21
CA VAL A 341 17.59 10.40 12.22
C VAL A 341 17.75 11.37 13.36
N GLU A 342 17.68 12.66 13.06
CA GLU A 342 17.76 13.74 14.03
C GLU A 342 16.40 14.46 14.17
N PRO A 343 16.15 15.15 15.30
CA PRO A 343 14.95 15.96 15.43
C PRO A 343 14.97 17.16 14.46
N ILE A 344 13.80 17.59 14.02
CA ILE A 344 13.66 18.73 13.10
C ILE A 344 14.33 20.01 13.61
N SER A 345 14.39 20.19 14.93
CA SER A 345 15.06 21.35 15.56
C SER A 345 16.58 21.40 15.37
N SER A 346 17.16 20.33 14.83
CA SER A 346 18.62 20.25 14.61
C SER A 346 19.12 21.02 13.38
N ILE A 347 18.23 21.52 12.50
CA ILE A 347 18.62 22.19 11.25
C ILE A 347 18.66 23.70 11.35
N SER A 348 19.55 24.32 10.56
CA SER A 348 19.59 25.76 10.31
C SER A 348 19.78 26.07 8.82
N ASN A 349 19.30 27.25 8.37
CA ASN A 349 19.32 27.64 6.95
C ASN A 349 20.72 27.65 6.29
N ASN A 350 21.79 27.80 7.08
CA ASN A 350 23.14 28.00 6.56
C ASN A 350 23.91 26.68 6.35
N GLU A 351 23.32 25.54 6.76
CA GLU A 351 24.02 24.24 6.75
C GLU A 351 23.82 23.47 5.47
N PHE A 352 22.81 23.81 4.66
CA PHE A 352 22.42 23.04 3.44
C PHE A 352 22.00 23.93 2.28
N ASP A 353 22.06 23.37 1.08
CA ASP A 353 21.60 24.01 -0.15
C ASP A 353 20.12 23.74 -0.40
N TYR A 354 19.69 22.48 -0.17
CA TYR A 354 18.32 22.02 -0.41
C TYR A 354 17.81 21.12 0.73
N LEU A 355 16.47 21.15 0.94
CA LEU A 355 15.74 20.27 1.82
C LEU A 355 14.71 19.48 0.98
N ILE A 356 14.89 18.15 0.92
CA ILE A 356 13.98 17.25 0.24
C ILE A 356 12.95 16.74 1.25
N ILE A 357 11.69 17.08 1.04
CA ILE A 357 10.59 16.48 1.81
C ILE A 357 10.29 15.11 1.21
N ALA A 358 10.79 14.05 1.85
CA ALA A 358 10.70 12.67 1.41
C ALA A 358 9.38 12.02 1.85
N THR A 359 8.27 12.69 1.60
CA THR A 359 6.92 12.12 1.75
C THR A 359 6.18 12.15 0.44
N ILE A 360 5.44 11.08 0.18
CA ILE A 360 4.59 10.96 -1.01
C ILE A 360 3.16 11.48 -0.75
N ASN A 361 2.84 11.83 0.50
CA ASN A 361 1.50 12.32 0.85
C ASN A 361 1.46 13.86 0.75
N PRO A 362 0.68 14.46 -0.18
CA PRO A 362 0.61 15.90 -0.37
C PRO A 362 0.12 16.67 0.86
N SER A 363 -0.81 16.12 1.62
CA SER A 363 -1.31 16.78 2.85
C SER A 363 -0.21 16.84 3.92
N THR A 364 0.54 15.76 4.09
CA THR A 364 1.73 15.72 4.97
C THR A 364 2.80 16.67 4.46
N HIS A 365 3.05 16.70 3.14
CA HIS A 365 4.00 17.63 2.54
C HIS A 365 3.65 19.11 2.84
N ALA A 366 2.37 19.48 2.67
CA ALA A 366 1.91 20.85 2.97
C ALA A 366 2.06 21.21 4.46
N SER A 367 1.74 20.25 5.35
CA SER A 367 1.92 20.43 6.79
C SER A 367 3.39 20.65 7.18
N ILE A 368 4.29 19.78 6.66
CA ILE A 368 5.74 19.91 6.86
C ILE A 368 6.26 21.25 6.33
N LYS A 369 5.83 21.64 5.12
CA LYS A 369 6.24 22.94 4.56
C LYS A 369 5.85 24.10 5.44
N THR A 370 4.65 24.07 6.02
CA THR A 370 4.19 25.10 6.97
C THR A 370 5.04 25.12 8.24
N GLU A 371 5.35 23.96 8.78
CA GLU A 371 6.21 23.84 9.98
C GLU A 371 7.62 24.38 9.71
N LEU A 372 8.23 24.01 8.61
CA LEU A 372 9.54 24.49 8.19
C LEU A 372 9.57 26.03 8.01
N ALA A 373 8.49 26.60 7.45
CA ALA A 373 8.34 28.03 7.29
C ALA A 373 8.27 28.75 8.66
N LEU A 374 7.55 28.18 9.63
CA LEU A 374 7.49 28.71 11.01
C LEU A 374 8.85 28.66 11.72
N MET A 375 9.71 27.71 11.35
CA MET A 375 11.10 27.63 11.84
C MET A 375 12.04 28.59 11.09
N GLY A 376 11.55 29.37 10.13
CA GLY A 376 12.34 30.31 9.34
C GLY A 376 13.18 29.66 8.24
N ILE A 377 12.87 28.43 7.81
CA ILE A 377 13.53 27.78 6.68
C ILE A 377 13.08 28.45 5.38
N ASP A 378 14.04 28.84 4.54
CA ASP A 378 13.78 29.47 3.24
C ASP A 378 13.02 28.50 2.32
N GLU A 379 11.80 28.90 1.91
CA GLU A 379 10.97 28.10 0.98
C GLU A 379 11.68 27.79 -0.35
N ASN A 380 12.60 28.65 -0.80
CA ASN A 380 13.36 28.40 -2.02
C ASN A 380 14.32 27.21 -1.90
N LYS A 381 14.66 26.80 -0.70
CA LYS A 381 15.48 25.62 -0.45
C LYS A 381 14.67 24.32 -0.39
N ILE A 382 13.36 24.40 -0.20
CA ILE A 382 12.49 23.23 -0.12
C ILE A 382 12.24 22.69 -1.52
N VAL A 383 12.52 21.41 -1.71
CA VAL A 383 12.38 20.72 -2.99
C VAL A 383 11.34 19.63 -2.88
N LYS A 384 10.48 19.55 -3.89
CA LYS A 384 9.49 18.49 -4.08
C LYS A 384 9.82 17.68 -5.34
N ILE A 385 9.20 16.50 -5.43
CA ILE A 385 9.26 15.64 -6.61
C ILE A 385 8.65 16.37 -7.82
N ASP A 386 9.33 16.28 -8.95
CA ASP A 386 8.77 16.74 -10.23
C ASP A 386 7.69 15.76 -10.72
N THR A 387 6.53 16.32 -11.06
CA THR A 387 5.37 15.60 -11.59
C THR A 387 5.03 16.07 -13.03
N ASN A 388 5.98 16.66 -13.72
CA ASN A 388 5.86 17.07 -15.10
C ASN A 388 5.63 15.85 -16.00
N GLU A 389 4.59 15.93 -16.84
CA GLU A 389 4.14 14.80 -17.66
C GLU A 389 5.19 14.33 -18.67
N GLU A 390 5.95 15.25 -19.27
CA GLU A 390 7.03 14.94 -20.21
C GLU A 390 8.17 14.19 -19.50
N GLY A 391 8.58 14.66 -18.33
CA GLY A 391 9.60 13.99 -17.51
C GLY A 391 9.18 12.59 -17.09
N ILE A 392 7.92 12.39 -16.70
CA ILE A 392 7.37 11.07 -16.38
C ILE A 392 7.44 10.16 -17.61
N THR A 393 6.99 10.62 -18.77
CA THR A 393 6.98 9.83 -20.00
C THR A 393 8.39 9.42 -20.41
N ASN A 394 9.34 10.34 -20.34
CA ASN A 394 10.74 10.08 -20.66
C ASN A 394 11.37 9.06 -19.71
N LEU A 395 11.08 9.15 -18.41
CA LEU A 395 11.53 8.16 -17.44
C LEU A 395 10.97 6.77 -17.73
N LEU A 396 9.66 6.65 -17.93
CA LEU A 396 9.03 5.36 -18.19
C LEU A 396 9.60 4.70 -19.46
N SER A 397 9.79 5.47 -20.51
CA SER A 397 10.43 5.02 -21.75
C SER A 397 11.88 4.56 -21.51
N TYR A 398 12.66 5.35 -20.77
CA TYR A 398 14.04 5.01 -20.40
C TYR A 398 14.12 3.69 -19.61
N LEU A 399 13.18 3.45 -18.71
CA LEU A 399 13.11 2.23 -17.92
C LEU A 399 12.59 1.00 -18.70
N GLY A 400 12.23 1.16 -19.96
CA GLY A 400 11.76 0.09 -20.84
C GLY A 400 10.25 -0.13 -20.84
N PHE A 401 9.46 0.84 -20.34
CA PHE A 401 8.00 0.79 -20.49
C PHE A 401 7.56 1.41 -21.81
N ASN A 402 6.77 0.68 -22.59
CA ASN A 402 6.18 1.21 -23.82
C ASN A 402 4.93 2.07 -23.54
N GLU A 403 4.31 2.60 -24.59
CA GLU A 403 3.09 3.43 -24.50
C GLU A 403 1.90 2.72 -23.83
N ASP A 404 1.89 1.40 -23.86
CA ASP A 404 0.90 0.56 -23.17
C ASP A 404 1.28 0.20 -21.74
N PHE A 405 2.36 0.78 -21.21
CA PHE A 405 2.93 0.48 -19.88
C PHE A 405 3.39 -0.97 -19.69
N LYS A 406 3.62 -1.69 -20.79
CA LYS A 406 4.24 -3.01 -20.76
C LYS A 406 5.75 -2.85 -20.66
N TYR A 407 6.36 -3.58 -19.75
CA TYR A 407 7.81 -3.64 -19.66
C TYR A 407 8.37 -4.47 -20.82
N VAL A 408 9.24 -3.88 -21.61
CA VAL A 408 9.97 -4.52 -22.70
C VAL A 408 11.44 -4.48 -22.32
N GLU A 409 12.03 -5.65 -22.07
CA GLU A 409 13.44 -5.74 -21.71
C GLU A 409 14.28 -5.13 -22.84
N THR A 410 14.93 -4.01 -22.57
CA THR A 410 15.92 -3.43 -23.48
C THR A 410 17.23 -4.19 -23.29
N ASN A 411 17.73 -4.79 -24.40
CA ASN A 411 19.00 -5.52 -24.46
C ASN A 411 20.18 -4.64 -24.06
#